data_f147ceeac8d8e34f1580ea57b634bbcb
#
_entry.id   f147ceeac8d8e34f1580ea57b634bbcb
#
_cell.length_a   1.000
_cell.length_b   1.000
_cell.length_c   1.000
_cell.angle_alpha   90.00
_cell.angle_beta   90.00
_cell.angle_gamma   90.00
#
_symmetry.space_group_name_H-M   'P 1'
#
loop_
_entity.id
_entity.type
_entity.pdbx_description
1 polymer ?
#
loop_
_entity_poly.entity_id
_entity_poly.type
_entity_poly.pdbx_seq_one_letter_code
_entity_poly.pdbx_strand_id
1 'polypeptide(L)'
;MNRYAMENRSLRDPEPGEMRVVFMGNSITEGWTAQDSTFFDGKAYLNRGISGQTTPQMLLRFRQDVVGAQPKVVVLLAGTNDIARNTGPISLEQITENIGSMAEMAKANDIRVLLCSVLPANYFGWRPQIEAKGQIAALNLLIQRYAAKSGVIYVDYYSAMVDEKKGMRDGLCDEKDGVHPNRTGYKVMEPIVEKAIAEALKGK
;
A
#
# COMPACT_ATOMS: atom_id res chain seq x y z
N MET A 1 7.75 -14.11 -8.23
CA MET A 1 8.61 -13.39 -7.30
C MET A 1 9.75 -12.59 -7.97
N ASN A 2 9.94 -12.69 -9.27
CA ASN A 2 11.09 -12.07 -9.97
C ASN A 2 10.77 -10.76 -10.72
N ARG A 3 9.58 -10.15 -10.48
CA ARG A 3 9.13 -8.95 -11.21
C ARG A 3 10.17 -7.83 -11.19
N TYR A 4 10.72 -7.54 -10.03
CA TYR A 4 11.69 -6.47 -9.82
C TYR A 4 13.15 -6.96 -9.70
N ALA A 5 13.43 -8.24 -9.99
CA ALA A 5 14.76 -8.82 -9.76
C ALA A 5 15.89 -8.14 -10.55
N MET A 6 15.62 -7.72 -11.80
CA MET A 6 16.61 -6.99 -12.61
C MET A 6 16.83 -5.58 -12.09
N GLU A 7 15.73 -4.86 -11.82
CA GLU A 7 15.77 -3.51 -11.25
C GLU A 7 16.49 -3.49 -9.88
N ASN A 8 16.17 -4.47 -9.02
CA ASN A 8 16.82 -4.58 -7.70
C ASN A 8 18.32 -4.85 -7.81
N ARG A 9 18.77 -5.63 -8.83
CA ARG A 9 20.21 -5.88 -9.07
C ARG A 9 20.95 -4.67 -9.59
N SER A 10 20.28 -3.83 -10.37
CA SER A 10 20.86 -2.61 -10.96
C SER A 10 20.66 -1.37 -10.08
N LEU A 11 19.91 -1.53 -8.98
CA LEU A 11 19.65 -0.42 -8.07
C LEU A 11 20.94 -0.07 -7.33
N ARG A 12 21.39 1.18 -7.51
CA ARG A 12 22.54 1.69 -6.76
C ARG A 12 22.20 1.87 -5.27
N ASP A 13 23.22 1.84 -4.43
CA ASP A 13 23.05 2.24 -3.04
C ASP A 13 22.55 3.69 -2.94
N PRO A 14 21.78 4.04 -1.89
CA PRO A 14 21.35 5.42 -1.68
C PRO A 14 22.55 6.36 -1.51
N GLU A 15 22.51 7.51 -2.18
CA GLU A 15 23.50 8.56 -1.94
C GLU A 15 23.40 9.11 -0.51
N PRO A 16 24.50 9.65 0.04
CA PRO A 16 24.44 10.34 1.32
C PRO A 16 23.36 11.44 1.33
N GLY A 17 22.39 11.33 2.25
CA GLY A 17 21.26 12.26 2.33
C GLY A 17 20.08 11.94 1.41
N GLU A 18 20.15 10.90 0.59
CA GLU A 18 19.00 10.47 -0.22
C GLU A 18 17.86 9.94 0.68
N MET A 19 16.68 10.51 0.50
CA MET A 19 15.46 10.11 1.20
C MET A 19 14.63 9.13 0.36
N ARG A 20 15.20 7.95 0.09
CA ARG A 20 14.53 6.91 -0.69
C ARG A 20 13.27 6.43 0.01
N VAL A 21 12.18 6.33 -0.77
CA VAL A 21 10.88 5.81 -0.32
C VAL A 21 10.47 4.65 -1.22
N VAL A 22 10.06 3.53 -0.63
CA VAL A 22 9.51 2.39 -1.37
C VAL A 22 8.00 2.33 -1.17
N PHE A 23 7.26 2.31 -2.27
CA PHE A 23 5.82 2.05 -2.29
C PHE A 23 5.60 0.56 -2.54
N MET A 24 5.26 -0.17 -1.49
CA MET A 24 5.00 -1.62 -1.52
C MET A 24 3.51 -1.89 -1.55
N GLY A 25 3.06 -2.67 -2.54
CA GLY A 25 1.63 -2.95 -2.66
C GLY A 25 1.26 -3.90 -3.80
N ASN A 26 0.00 -3.82 -4.17
CA ASN A 26 -0.62 -4.61 -5.24
C ASN A 26 -0.84 -3.79 -6.53
N SER A 27 -1.93 -4.11 -7.29
CA SER A 27 -2.30 -3.40 -8.51
C SER A 27 -2.55 -1.90 -8.30
N ILE A 28 -3.08 -1.50 -7.15
CA ILE A 28 -3.30 -0.09 -6.83
C ILE A 28 -1.96 0.65 -6.75
N THR A 29 -0.95 0.06 -6.15
CA THR A 29 0.41 0.63 -6.14
C THR A 29 1.07 0.57 -7.52
N GLU A 30 1.02 -0.58 -8.21
CA GLU A 30 1.58 -0.75 -9.55
C GLU A 30 0.98 0.24 -10.55
N GLY A 31 -0.35 0.40 -10.53
CA GLY A 31 -1.09 1.26 -11.46
C GLY A 31 -0.85 2.75 -11.25
N TRP A 32 -0.35 3.18 -10.11
CA TRP A 32 -0.12 4.60 -9.84
C TRP A 32 0.79 5.25 -10.88
N THR A 33 1.92 4.62 -11.20
CA THR A 33 2.85 5.13 -12.21
C THR A 33 2.21 5.23 -13.60
N ALA A 34 1.28 4.32 -13.95
CA ALA A 34 0.57 4.37 -15.22
C ALA A 34 -0.49 5.48 -15.27
N GLN A 35 -1.15 5.77 -14.14
CA GLN A 35 -2.18 6.80 -14.05
C GLN A 35 -1.59 8.20 -13.83
N ASP A 36 -0.50 8.29 -13.08
CA ASP A 36 0.23 9.54 -12.84
C ASP A 36 1.72 9.31 -12.61
N SER A 37 2.50 9.23 -13.69
CA SER A 37 3.96 9.09 -13.60
C SER A 37 4.61 10.27 -12.90
N THR A 38 4.02 11.47 -13.03
CA THR A 38 4.61 12.71 -12.49
C THR A 38 4.73 12.70 -10.97
N PHE A 39 3.95 11.88 -10.28
CA PHE A 39 4.07 11.73 -8.83
C PHE A 39 5.43 11.15 -8.40
N PHE A 40 6.01 10.28 -9.21
CA PHE A 40 7.30 9.64 -8.94
C PHE A 40 8.48 10.40 -9.55
N ASP A 41 8.24 11.24 -10.56
CA ASP A 41 9.29 11.92 -11.32
C ASP A 41 10.12 12.87 -10.42
N GLY A 42 11.44 12.78 -10.54
CA GLY A 42 12.38 13.62 -9.81
C GLY A 42 12.50 13.33 -8.31
N LYS A 43 11.82 12.29 -7.82
CA LYS A 43 11.88 11.85 -6.42
C LYS A 43 12.60 10.50 -6.31
N ALA A 44 13.25 10.26 -5.16
CA ALA A 44 13.83 8.95 -4.86
C ALA A 44 12.73 7.94 -4.42
N TYR A 45 11.65 7.85 -5.21
CA TYR A 45 10.51 6.97 -4.96
C TYR A 45 10.57 5.76 -5.85
N LEU A 46 10.45 4.57 -5.26
CA LEU A 46 10.44 3.29 -5.97
C LEU A 46 9.06 2.66 -5.87
N ASN A 47 8.42 2.40 -7.01
CA ASN A 47 7.19 1.63 -7.06
C ASN A 47 7.52 0.13 -7.03
N ARG A 48 6.98 -0.59 -6.05
CA ARG A 48 7.10 -2.05 -5.87
C ARG A 48 5.72 -2.70 -5.76
N GLY A 49 4.75 -2.18 -6.54
CA GLY A 49 3.43 -2.78 -6.70
C GLY A 49 3.47 -4.01 -7.62
N ILE A 50 2.70 -5.04 -7.30
CA ILE A 50 2.47 -6.20 -8.21
C ILE A 50 0.99 -6.55 -8.17
N SER A 51 0.35 -6.46 -9.34
CA SER A 51 -1.08 -6.73 -9.51
C SER A 51 -1.48 -8.11 -8.97
N GLY A 52 -2.64 -8.17 -8.32
CA GLY A 52 -3.25 -9.40 -7.82
C GLY A 52 -2.63 -9.94 -6.53
N GLN A 53 -1.50 -9.41 -6.06
CA GLN A 53 -0.83 -9.96 -4.88
C GLN A 53 -1.60 -9.74 -3.58
N THR A 54 -1.52 -10.77 -2.73
CA THR A 54 -2.02 -10.82 -1.35
C THR A 54 -0.88 -10.59 -0.35
N THR A 55 -1.21 -10.34 0.91
CA THR A 55 -0.22 -10.07 1.97
C THR A 55 0.81 -11.18 2.17
N PRO A 56 0.48 -12.50 2.12
CA PRO A 56 1.49 -13.55 2.14
C PRO A 56 2.49 -13.46 0.99
N GLN A 57 2.03 -13.14 -0.23
CA GLN A 57 2.91 -12.99 -1.39
C GLN A 57 3.82 -11.77 -1.27
N MET A 58 3.30 -10.67 -0.73
CA MET A 58 4.09 -9.46 -0.46
C MET A 58 5.17 -9.73 0.60
N LEU A 59 4.82 -10.44 1.69
CA LEU A 59 5.75 -10.80 2.76
C LEU A 59 6.94 -11.60 2.20
N LEU A 60 6.71 -12.56 1.31
CA LEU A 60 7.76 -13.38 0.69
C LEU A 60 8.80 -12.57 -0.11
N ARG A 61 8.42 -11.43 -0.68
CA ARG A 61 9.31 -10.58 -1.46
C ARG A 61 9.77 -9.30 -0.74
N PHE A 62 9.28 -9.07 0.48
CA PHE A 62 9.51 -7.81 1.19
C PHE A 62 11.00 -7.53 1.42
N ARG A 63 11.78 -8.55 1.79
CA ARG A 63 13.22 -8.40 2.01
C ARG A 63 13.93 -7.93 0.74
N GLN A 64 13.68 -8.56 -0.40
CA GLN A 64 14.39 -8.23 -1.65
C GLN A 64 13.90 -6.92 -2.29
N ASP A 65 12.61 -6.61 -2.19
CA ASP A 65 12.02 -5.45 -2.88
C ASP A 65 11.97 -4.18 -2.02
N VAL A 66 12.05 -4.32 -0.69
CA VAL A 66 12.04 -3.20 0.26
C VAL A 66 13.35 -3.08 0.99
N VAL A 67 13.71 -4.09 1.81
CA VAL A 67 14.93 -4.01 2.64
C VAL A 67 16.19 -3.87 1.79
N GLY A 68 16.29 -4.66 0.70
CA GLY A 68 17.42 -4.59 -0.25
C GLY A 68 17.55 -3.25 -0.97
N ALA A 69 16.47 -2.47 -1.06
CA ALA A 69 16.52 -1.12 -1.62
C ALA A 69 17.00 -0.04 -0.63
N GLN A 70 17.20 -0.39 0.62
CA GLN A 70 17.68 0.49 1.70
C GLN A 70 16.91 1.83 1.79
N PRO A 71 15.55 1.84 1.81
CA PRO A 71 14.82 3.09 1.88
C PRO A 71 14.83 3.68 3.30
N LYS A 72 14.55 4.97 3.41
CA LYS A 72 14.24 5.62 4.70
C LYS A 72 12.81 5.36 5.15
N VAL A 73 11.91 5.18 4.18
CA VAL A 73 10.47 4.99 4.43
C VAL A 73 9.92 3.91 3.51
N VAL A 74 9.05 3.07 4.03
CA VAL A 74 8.18 2.21 3.22
C VAL A 74 6.72 2.61 3.39
N VAL A 75 6.02 2.83 2.27
CA VAL A 75 4.57 3.02 2.20
C VAL A 75 3.94 1.67 1.84
N LEU A 76 3.21 1.07 2.77
CA LEU A 76 2.63 -0.26 2.62
C LEU A 76 1.12 -0.20 2.46
N LEU A 77 0.63 -0.52 1.26
CA LEU A 77 -0.78 -0.61 0.92
C LEU A 77 -1.14 -2.05 0.53
N ALA A 78 -1.84 -2.77 1.40
CA ALA A 78 -2.11 -4.19 1.25
C ALA A 78 -3.46 -4.59 1.87
N GLY A 79 -4.05 -5.70 1.40
CA GLY A 79 -5.25 -6.30 1.98
C GLY A 79 -6.44 -6.44 1.02
N THR A 80 -6.54 -5.63 -0.03
CA THR A 80 -7.65 -5.70 -1.01
C THR A 80 -7.82 -7.09 -1.60
N ASN A 81 -6.72 -7.67 -2.11
CA ASN A 81 -6.74 -8.98 -2.77
C ASN A 81 -6.88 -10.14 -1.79
N ASP A 82 -6.51 -9.94 -0.53
CA ASP A 82 -6.75 -10.88 0.56
C ASP A 82 -8.24 -10.99 0.86
N ILE A 83 -8.93 -9.84 1.03
CA ILE A 83 -10.39 -9.79 1.19
C ILE A 83 -11.08 -10.42 -0.02
N ALA A 84 -10.61 -10.14 -1.24
CA ALA A 84 -11.11 -10.74 -2.47
C ALA A 84 -10.78 -12.25 -2.62
N ARG A 85 -10.01 -12.82 -1.68
CA ARG A 85 -9.60 -14.24 -1.65
C ARG A 85 -8.86 -14.69 -2.91
N ASN A 86 -7.96 -13.86 -3.44
CA ASN A 86 -7.22 -14.18 -4.67
C ASN A 86 -6.36 -15.43 -4.53
N THR A 87 -5.85 -15.71 -3.34
CA THR A 87 -5.05 -16.91 -3.01
C THR A 87 -5.76 -17.87 -2.04
N GLY A 88 -7.07 -17.73 -1.90
CA GLY A 88 -7.90 -18.53 -0.99
C GLY A 88 -8.35 -17.74 0.24
N PRO A 89 -9.17 -18.36 1.10
CA PRO A 89 -9.67 -17.72 2.32
C PRO A 89 -8.53 -17.40 3.30
N ILE A 90 -8.62 -16.21 3.91
CA ILE A 90 -7.71 -15.74 4.96
C ILE A 90 -8.52 -14.86 5.90
N SER A 91 -8.24 -14.87 7.20
CA SER A 91 -8.92 -14.00 8.17
C SER A 91 -8.33 -12.59 8.16
N LEU A 92 -9.10 -11.61 8.65
CA LEU A 92 -8.65 -10.22 8.75
C LEU A 92 -7.48 -10.08 9.74
N GLU A 93 -7.47 -10.91 10.77
CA GLU A 93 -6.37 -11.01 11.75
C GLU A 93 -5.09 -11.49 11.07
N GLN A 94 -5.15 -12.56 10.27
CA GLN A 94 -4.00 -13.08 9.54
C GLN A 94 -3.47 -12.07 8.51
N ILE A 95 -4.35 -11.31 7.84
CA ILE A 95 -3.95 -10.19 6.97
C ILE A 95 -3.16 -9.16 7.78
N THR A 96 -3.68 -8.79 8.95
CA THR A 96 -3.04 -7.82 9.85
C THR A 96 -1.70 -8.33 10.38
N GLU A 97 -1.60 -9.62 10.70
CA GLU A 97 -0.34 -10.27 11.12
C GLU A 97 0.73 -10.25 10.03
N ASN A 98 0.35 -10.53 8.76
CA ASN A 98 1.26 -10.42 7.63
C ASN A 98 1.76 -8.98 7.43
N ILE A 99 0.87 -7.99 7.54
CA ILE A 99 1.23 -6.56 7.49
C ILE A 99 2.17 -6.22 8.67
N GLY A 100 1.86 -6.71 9.85
CA GLY A 100 2.69 -6.56 11.04
C GLY A 100 4.09 -7.13 10.86
N SER A 101 4.21 -8.34 10.33
CA SER A 101 5.50 -8.97 10.05
C SER A 101 6.35 -8.15 9.07
N MET A 102 5.73 -7.57 8.03
CA MET A 102 6.43 -6.66 7.11
C MET A 102 6.87 -5.37 7.83
N ALA A 103 6.04 -4.81 8.69
CA ALA A 103 6.38 -3.63 9.47
C ALA A 103 7.53 -3.89 10.47
N GLU A 104 7.51 -5.03 11.15
CA GLU A 104 8.58 -5.46 12.05
C GLU A 104 9.90 -5.68 11.32
N MET A 105 9.85 -6.31 10.14
CA MET A 105 11.03 -6.48 9.28
C MET A 105 11.61 -5.13 8.84
N ALA A 106 10.76 -4.16 8.48
CA ALA A 106 11.19 -2.82 8.13
C ALA A 106 11.87 -2.12 9.31
N LYS A 107 11.23 -2.12 10.49
CA LYS A 107 11.77 -1.51 11.72
C LYS A 107 13.10 -2.12 12.14
N ALA A 108 13.27 -3.45 12.02
CA ALA A 108 14.53 -4.14 12.31
C ALA A 108 15.67 -3.78 11.34
N ASN A 109 15.38 -3.07 10.26
CA ASN A 109 16.34 -2.55 9.28
C ASN A 109 16.35 -1.01 9.21
N ASP A 110 15.94 -0.33 10.28
CA ASP A 110 15.89 1.14 10.40
C ASP A 110 15.04 1.85 9.33
N ILE A 111 14.03 1.15 8.79
CA ILE A 111 13.09 1.67 7.81
C ILE A 111 11.82 2.11 8.52
N ARG A 112 11.43 3.36 8.36
CA ARG A 112 10.17 3.89 8.88
C ARG A 112 8.99 3.38 8.07
N VAL A 113 7.90 3.08 8.76
CA VAL A 113 6.73 2.41 8.16
C VAL A 113 5.53 3.34 8.14
N LEU A 114 4.92 3.46 6.97
CA LEU A 114 3.60 4.06 6.77
C LEU A 114 2.63 2.94 6.41
N LEU A 115 1.66 2.66 7.27
CA LEU A 115 0.60 1.68 7.01
C LEU A 115 -0.61 2.39 6.44
N CYS A 116 -0.94 2.09 5.19
CA CYS A 116 -2.08 2.70 4.52
C CYS A 116 -3.36 1.93 4.80
N SER A 117 -4.47 2.67 4.95
CA SER A 117 -5.79 2.06 4.88
C SER A 117 -6.01 1.42 3.51
N VAL A 118 -6.66 0.27 3.48
CA VAL A 118 -7.24 -0.30 2.26
C VAL A 118 -8.27 0.67 1.71
N LEU A 119 -8.22 0.95 0.41
CA LEU A 119 -9.15 1.86 -0.23
C LEU A 119 -10.60 1.31 -0.18
N PRO A 120 -11.60 2.18 -0.16
CA PRO A 120 -12.98 1.71 -0.33
C PRO A 120 -13.14 1.05 -1.70
N ALA A 121 -13.96 0.01 -1.76
CA ALA A 121 -14.33 -0.63 -3.01
C ALA A 121 -15.83 -0.92 -3.03
N ASN A 122 -16.46 -0.71 -4.18
CA ASN A 122 -17.89 -0.97 -4.33
C ASN A 122 -18.19 -2.46 -4.35
N TYR A 123 -17.37 -3.21 -5.06
CA TYR A 123 -17.43 -4.66 -5.24
C TYR A 123 -16.10 -5.14 -5.83
N PHE A 124 -15.91 -6.44 -5.87
CA PHE A 124 -14.80 -7.05 -6.62
C PHE A 124 -15.38 -7.71 -7.88
N GLY A 125 -15.19 -7.08 -9.04
CA GLY A 125 -15.74 -7.57 -10.31
C GLY A 125 -15.36 -9.01 -10.64
N TRP A 126 -14.16 -9.44 -10.22
CA TRP A 126 -13.65 -10.81 -10.38
C TRP A 126 -14.08 -11.77 -9.25
N ARG A 127 -14.73 -11.28 -8.20
CA ARG A 127 -15.23 -12.04 -7.03
C ARG A 127 -16.57 -11.46 -6.53
N PRO A 128 -17.62 -11.42 -7.33
CA PRO A 128 -18.87 -10.71 -7.00
C PRO A 128 -19.60 -11.27 -5.78
N GLN A 129 -19.29 -12.51 -5.37
CA GLN A 129 -19.86 -13.14 -4.18
C GLN A 129 -19.20 -12.69 -2.86
N ILE A 130 -18.10 -11.95 -2.92
CA ILE A 130 -17.41 -11.46 -1.72
C ILE A 130 -17.94 -10.08 -1.36
N GLU A 131 -18.42 -9.94 -0.14
CA GLU A 131 -18.79 -8.64 0.43
C GLU A 131 -17.50 -7.83 0.71
N ALA A 132 -17.35 -6.69 0.05
CA ALA A 132 -16.13 -5.87 0.12
C ALA A 132 -16.18 -4.85 1.25
N LYS A 133 -17.27 -4.09 1.31
CA LYS A 133 -17.35 -2.82 2.08
C LYS A 133 -17.16 -3.00 3.57
N GLY A 134 -17.87 -3.97 4.16
CA GLY A 134 -17.78 -4.26 5.60
C GLY A 134 -16.43 -4.83 5.99
N GLN A 135 -15.88 -5.74 5.16
CA GLN A 135 -14.57 -6.35 5.41
C GLN A 135 -13.44 -5.33 5.29
N ILE A 136 -13.50 -4.42 4.31
CA ILE A 136 -12.52 -3.33 4.18
C ILE A 136 -12.55 -2.44 5.42
N ALA A 137 -13.72 -1.99 5.86
CA ALA A 137 -13.85 -1.15 7.04
C ALA A 137 -13.31 -1.85 8.31
N ALA A 138 -13.61 -3.15 8.47
CA ALA A 138 -13.13 -3.93 9.60
C ALA A 138 -11.60 -4.11 9.57
N LEU A 139 -11.02 -4.43 8.40
CA LEU A 139 -9.58 -4.55 8.24
C LEU A 139 -8.86 -3.23 8.53
N ASN A 140 -9.39 -2.11 8.04
CA ASN A 140 -8.82 -0.78 8.30
C ASN A 140 -8.77 -0.47 9.80
N LEU A 141 -9.79 -0.86 10.55
CA LEU A 141 -9.78 -0.71 12.01
C LEU A 141 -8.68 -1.55 12.68
N LEU A 142 -8.43 -2.77 12.20
CA LEU A 142 -7.34 -3.62 12.70
C LEU A 142 -5.97 -3.03 12.36
N ILE A 143 -5.76 -2.57 11.13
CA ILE A 143 -4.51 -1.92 10.69
C ILE A 143 -4.25 -0.65 11.53
N GLN A 144 -5.27 0.18 11.75
CA GLN A 144 -5.16 1.40 12.55
C GLN A 144 -4.77 1.09 14.01
N ARG A 145 -5.40 0.07 14.62
CA ARG A 145 -5.07 -0.39 15.97
C ARG A 145 -3.63 -0.92 16.06
N TYR A 146 -3.23 -1.70 15.06
CA TYR A 146 -1.85 -2.18 14.98
C TYR A 146 -0.86 -1.02 14.87
N ALA A 147 -1.12 -0.06 13.99
CA ALA A 147 -0.29 1.13 13.81
C ALA A 147 -0.11 1.91 15.12
N ALA A 148 -1.21 2.19 15.82
CA ALA A 148 -1.19 2.87 17.11
C ALA A 148 -0.37 2.11 18.18
N LYS A 149 -0.55 0.78 18.27
CA LYS A 149 0.18 -0.07 19.21
C LYS A 149 1.67 -0.14 18.91
N SER A 150 2.04 -0.16 17.63
CA SER A 150 3.42 -0.34 17.16
C SER A 150 4.19 0.96 16.99
N GLY A 151 3.52 2.12 17.18
CA GLY A 151 4.14 3.44 17.01
C GLY A 151 4.53 3.73 15.56
N VAL A 152 3.77 3.21 14.57
CA VAL A 152 3.96 3.52 13.15
C VAL A 152 2.85 4.43 12.65
N ILE A 153 3.12 5.20 11.60
CA ILE A 153 2.16 6.17 11.07
C ILE A 153 1.08 5.43 10.27
N TYR A 154 -0.19 5.72 10.58
CA TYR A 154 -1.34 5.28 9.79
C TYR A 154 -1.70 6.34 8.76
N VAL A 155 -1.81 5.94 7.48
CA VAL A 155 -2.14 6.81 6.36
C VAL A 155 -3.57 6.54 5.94
N ASP A 156 -4.47 7.45 6.23
CA ASP A 156 -5.91 7.30 6.01
C ASP A 156 -6.35 7.78 4.62
N TYR A 157 -6.20 6.94 3.61
CA TYR A 157 -6.82 7.17 2.30
C TYR A 157 -8.33 6.91 2.33
N TYR A 158 -8.77 5.92 3.15
CA TYR A 158 -10.15 5.47 3.16
C TYR A 158 -11.12 6.61 3.44
N SER A 159 -10.91 7.37 4.50
CA SER A 159 -11.79 8.48 4.89
C SER A 159 -11.89 9.58 3.82
N ALA A 160 -10.82 9.79 3.04
CA ALA A 160 -10.82 10.78 1.96
C ALA A 160 -11.54 10.31 0.68
N MET A 161 -11.74 8.98 0.54
CA MET A 161 -12.22 8.37 -0.71
C MET A 161 -13.55 7.62 -0.58
N VAL A 162 -14.05 7.40 0.64
CA VAL A 162 -15.27 6.64 0.90
C VAL A 162 -16.53 7.48 0.71
N ASP A 163 -17.58 6.89 0.14
CA ASP A 163 -18.92 7.44 0.04
C ASP A 163 -19.80 7.06 1.25
N GLU A 164 -21.03 7.56 1.30
CA GLU A 164 -22.01 7.27 2.35
C GLU A 164 -22.43 5.79 2.38
N LYS A 165 -22.25 5.05 1.26
CA LYS A 165 -22.56 3.63 1.11
C LYS A 165 -21.35 2.73 1.38
N LYS A 166 -20.25 3.29 1.93
CA LYS A 166 -18.98 2.61 2.19
C LYS A 166 -18.27 2.09 0.93
N GLY A 167 -18.59 2.63 -0.23
CA GLY A 167 -17.92 2.37 -1.49
C GLY A 167 -16.93 3.47 -1.86
N MET A 168 -16.29 3.36 -3.01
CA MET A 168 -15.47 4.42 -3.58
C MET A 168 -16.38 5.57 -4.03
N ARG A 169 -16.02 6.81 -3.67
CA ARG A 169 -16.74 8.01 -4.15
C ARG A 169 -16.74 8.08 -5.67
N ASP A 170 -17.84 8.57 -6.22
CA ASP A 170 -17.99 8.80 -7.65
C ASP A 170 -16.85 9.67 -8.21
N GLY A 171 -16.40 9.33 -9.39
CA GLY A 171 -15.31 10.04 -10.09
C GLY A 171 -13.89 9.70 -9.63
N LEU A 172 -13.69 8.89 -8.57
CA LEU A 172 -12.36 8.51 -8.08
C LEU A 172 -11.85 7.18 -8.66
N CYS A 173 -12.72 6.36 -9.26
CA CYS A 173 -12.37 5.14 -9.98
C CYS A 173 -13.20 5.02 -11.25
N ASP A 174 -12.88 4.06 -12.12
CA ASP A 174 -13.76 3.67 -13.20
C ASP A 174 -14.99 2.96 -12.61
N GLU A 175 -16.20 3.40 -13.01
CA GLU A 175 -17.46 2.84 -12.49
C GLU A 175 -17.60 1.33 -12.73
N LYS A 176 -17.02 0.83 -13.84
CA LYS A 176 -17.03 -0.61 -14.16
C LYS A 176 -16.05 -1.42 -13.32
N ASP A 177 -15.00 -0.79 -12.81
CA ASP A 177 -14.00 -1.42 -11.97
C ASP A 177 -14.42 -1.40 -10.49
N GLY A 178 -14.74 -0.21 -9.96
CA GLY A 178 -15.18 0.00 -8.58
C GLY A 178 -14.11 -0.22 -7.51
N VAL A 179 -12.84 -0.46 -7.89
CA VAL A 179 -11.71 -0.80 -7.00
C VAL A 179 -10.49 0.08 -7.24
N HIS A 180 -10.05 0.18 -8.50
CA HIS A 180 -8.80 0.86 -8.83
C HIS A 180 -9.02 2.37 -9.02
N PRO A 181 -8.25 3.20 -8.32
CA PRO A 181 -8.32 4.64 -8.54
C PRO A 181 -7.98 5.00 -9.99
N ASN A 182 -8.73 5.92 -10.56
CA ASN A 182 -8.31 6.63 -11.75
C ASN A 182 -7.35 7.77 -11.37
N ARG A 183 -6.92 8.58 -12.35
CA ARG A 183 -6.00 9.69 -12.11
C ARG A 183 -6.53 10.65 -11.01
N THR A 184 -7.83 10.93 -10.99
CA THR A 184 -8.44 11.80 -9.96
C THR A 184 -8.33 11.16 -8.57
N GLY A 185 -8.57 9.85 -8.47
CA GLY A 185 -8.41 9.11 -7.21
C GLY A 185 -6.97 9.16 -6.70
N TYR A 186 -5.97 8.96 -7.56
CA TYR A 186 -4.57 9.11 -7.13
C TYR A 186 -4.24 10.52 -6.70
N LYS A 187 -4.79 11.57 -7.36
CA LYS A 187 -4.61 12.97 -6.92
C LYS A 187 -5.18 13.26 -5.53
N VAL A 188 -6.17 12.50 -5.07
CA VAL A 188 -6.64 12.56 -3.68
C VAL A 188 -5.65 11.89 -2.73
N MET A 189 -5.01 10.77 -3.14
CA MET A 189 -4.06 10.02 -2.31
C MET A 189 -2.72 10.75 -2.11
N GLU A 190 -2.23 11.43 -3.15
CA GLU A 190 -0.91 12.06 -3.19
C GLU A 190 -0.62 13.00 -2.01
N PRO A 191 -1.43 14.03 -1.74
CA PRO A 191 -1.14 14.96 -0.64
C PRO A 191 -1.20 14.28 0.74
N ILE A 192 -1.99 13.22 0.88
CA ILE A 192 -2.12 12.46 2.13
C ILE A 192 -0.82 11.69 2.41
N VAL A 193 -0.30 10.97 1.42
CA VAL A 193 0.94 10.21 1.60
C VAL A 193 2.17 11.11 1.68
N GLU A 194 2.23 12.20 0.92
CA GLU A 194 3.33 13.16 0.98
C GLU A 194 3.45 13.79 2.37
N LYS A 195 2.32 14.16 2.97
CA LYS A 195 2.30 14.65 4.35
C LYS A 195 2.86 13.60 5.34
N ALA A 196 2.43 12.34 5.19
CA ALA A 196 2.89 11.26 6.05
C ALA A 196 4.39 10.94 5.84
N ILE A 197 4.89 10.95 4.59
CA ILE A 197 6.31 10.80 4.26
C ILE A 197 7.12 11.91 4.91
N ALA A 198 6.68 13.18 4.74
CA ALA A 198 7.36 14.32 5.34
C ALA A 198 7.40 14.25 6.87
N GLU A 199 6.34 13.76 7.52
CA GLU A 199 6.30 13.51 8.97
C GLU A 199 7.27 12.40 9.35
N ALA A 200 7.24 11.27 8.65
CA ALA A 200 8.15 10.17 8.88
C ALA A 200 9.63 10.61 8.75
N LEU A 201 9.96 11.44 7.81
CA LEU A 201 11.35 11.90 7.58
C LEU A 201 11.85 12.93 8.60
N LYS A 202 10.96 13.61 9.33
CA LYS A 202 11.34 14.57 10.39
C LYS A 202 11.73 13.90 11.71
N GLY A 203 11.17 12.74 12.03
CA GLY A 203 11.48 12.00 13.26
C GLY A 203 12.95 11.55 13.25
N LYS A 204 13.67 11.86 14.34
CA LYS A 204 15.05 11.39 14.59
C LYS A 204 15.09 9.91 14.91
#